data_6cfdeb8d95f60feb135cb876043d1deb
#
_entry.id   6cfdeb8d95f60feb135cb876043d1deb
#
_cell.length_a   1.000
_cell.length_b   1.000
_cell.length_c   1.000
_cell.angle_alpha   90.00
_cell.angle_beta   90.00
_cell.angle_gamma   90.00
#
_symmetry.space_group_name_H-M   'P 1'
#
loop_
_entity.id
_entity.type
_entity.pdbx_description
1 polymer ?
#
loop_
_entity_poly.entity_id
_entity_poly.type
_entity_poly.pdbx_seq_one_letter_code
_entity_poly.pdbx_strand_id
1 'polypeptide(L)'
;ITNEAVDFEDGYLVVTQAPLYVTVEDATRETGMENPVFNITYDGFKHEETADVLTTKPVASCIADATSQAGKYEITVSGGEADNYELFYNNGWLTVTPSTAINGSRVTEETTFNVYTLEGVCVKHNAKNLDGLASGVYVVEGKKIVK
;
A
#
# COMPACT_ATOMS: atom_id res chain seq x y z
N ILE A 1 -35.93 -16.62 8.83
CA ILE A 1 -35.62 -15.91 9.27
C ILE A 1 -35.37 -15.93 10.47
N THR A 2 -35.26 -16.26 11.02
CA THR A 2 -34.95 -16.43 12.00
C THR A 2 -34.32 -15.64 12.68
N ASN A 3 -34.43 -14.87 13.05
CA ASN A 3 -33.72 -14.12 13.67
C ASN A 3 -33.92 -14.25 15.00
N GLU A 4 -33.04 -14.17 15.62
CA GLU A 4 -33.08 -14.34 16.89
C GLU A 4 -33.62 -13.22 17.60
N ALA A 5 -33.75 -12.16 17.15
CA ALA A 5 -34.18 -10.99 17.86
C ALA A 5 -35.66 -10.87 17.67
N VAL A 6 -36.41 -11.85 17.94
CA VAL A 6 -37.83 -11.82 17.76
C VAL A 6 -38.49 -11.71 19.10
N ASP A 7 -39.31 -10.71 19.28
CA ASP A 7 -39.98 -10.47 20.52
C ASP A 7 -41.47 -10.33 20.24
N PHE A 8 -42.31 -11.01 20.99
CA PHE A 8 -43.71 -10.93 20.78
C PHE A 8 -44.37 -10.20 21.90
N GLU A 9 -45.06 -9.13 21.60
CA GLU A 9 -45.68 -8.44 22.58
C GLU A 9 -46.91 -7.93 22.05
N ASP A 10 -48.00 -8.07 22.60
CA ASP A 10 -49.29 -7.56 22.16
C ASP A 10 -49.58 -7.99 20.74
N GLY A 11 -49.09 -9.12 20.34
CA GLY A 11 -49.38 -9.58 19.01
C GLY A 11 -48.48 -9.04 17.92
N TYR A 12 -47.46 -8.28 18.28
CA TYR A 12 -46.59 -7.74 17.27
C TYR A 12 -45.32 -8.54 17.23
N LEU A 13 -44.78 -8.68 16.05
CA LEU A 13 -43.51 -9.32 15.84
C LEU A 13 -42.50 -8.23 15.55
N VAL A 14 -41.53 -8.04 16.39
CA VAL A 14 -40.50 -7.04 16.19
C VAL A 14 -39.24 -7.76 15.79
N VAL A 15 -38.74 -7.46 14.60
CA VAL A 15 -37.50 -8.08 14.11
C VAL A 15 -36.49 -6.98 14.02
N THR A 16 -35.36 -7.12 14.72
CA THR A 16 -34.31 -6.11 14.67
C THR A 16 -33.20 -6.65 13.84
N GLN A 17 -32.47 -5.77 13.20
CA GLN A 17 -31.34 -6.16 12.40
C GLN A 17 -30.17 -6.54 13.31
N ALA A 18 -29.40 -7.50 12.90
CA ALA A 18 -28.21 -7.89 13.65
C ALA A 18 -27.03 -7.01 13.23
N PRO A 19 -26.12 -6.69 14.14
CA PRO A 19 -24.98 -5.86 13.75
C PRO A 19 -24.03 -6.67 12.88
N LEU A 20 -23.58 -6.08 11.81
CA LEU A 20 -22.61 -6.70 10.93
C LEU A 20 -21.46 -5.69 10.76
N TYR A 21 -20.29 -6.07 11.20
CA TYR A 21 -19.15 -5.18 11.12
C TYR A 21 -18.41 -5.44 9.81
N VAL A 22 -18.24 -4.39 9.04
CA VAL A 22 -17.59 -4.47 7.74
C VAL A 22 -16.28 -3.74 7.89
N THR A 23 -15.20 -4.46 7.78
CA THR A 23 -13.87 -3.89 7.99
C THR A 23 -13.05 -4.04 6.72
N VAL A 24 -12.38 -2.96 6.33
CA VAL A 24 -11.47 -3.06 5.21
C VAL A 24 -10.07 -3.21 5.80
N GLU A 25 -9.31 -4.14 5.26
CA GLU A 25 -7.99 -4.39 5.77
C GLU A 25 -6.98 -3.35 5.30
N ASP A 26 -5.96 -3.16 6.10
CA ASP A 26 -4.89 -2.23 5.73
C ASP A 26 -4.15 -2.78 4.52
N ALA A 27 -3.64 -1.90 3.70
CA ALA A 27 -2.89 -2.27 2.52
C ALA A 27 -1.62 -1.44 2.43
N THR A 28 -0.70 -1.90 1.61
CA THR A 28 0.57 -1.19 1.43
C THR A 28 0.96 -1.27 -0.05
N ARG A 29 1.54 -0.21 -0.56
CA ARG A 29 2.11 -0.21 -1.92
C ARG A 29 3.23 0.82 -2.01
N GLU A 30 3.95 0.79 -3.09
CA GLU A 30 5.01 1.77 -3.30
C GLU A 30 4.49 2.92 -4.15
N THR A 31 5.18 4.04 -4.10
CA THR A 31 4.80 5.20 -4.91
C THR A 31 4.92 4.83 -6.38
N GLY A 32 4.03 5.36 -7.17
CA GLY A 32 4.01 5.08 -8.60
C GLY A 32 3.26 3.82 -8.99
N MET A 33 2.81 3.06 -8.01
CA MET A 33 2.05 1.85 -8.29
C MET A 33 0.58 2.13 -8.10
N GLU A 34 -0.25 1.31 -8.71
CA GLU A 34 -1.67 1.49 -8.54
C GLU A 34 -2.10 0.90 -7.23
N ASN A 35 -3.23 1.31 -6.74
CA ASN A 35 -3.74 0.80 -5.48
C ASN A 35 -4.05 -0.69 -5.58
N PRO A 36 -3.75 -1.44 -4.54
CA PRO A 36 -4.08 -2.86 -4.56
C PRO A 36 -5.57 -3.05 -4.35
N VAL A 37 -6.02 -4.26 -4.50
CA VAL A 37 -7.40 -4.58 -4.22
C VAL A 37 -7.56 -4.55 -2.72
N PHE A 38 -8.52 -3.80 -2.24
CA PHE A 38 -8.75 -3.71 -0.80
C PHE A 38 -9.66 -4.85 -0.38
N ASN A 39 -9.22 -5.61 0.59
CA ASN A 39 -10.01 -6.71 1.07
C ASN A 39 -11.00 -6.23 2.11
N ILE A 40 -12.20 -6.71 2.04
CA ILE A 40 -13.23 -6.35 3.00
C ILE A 40 -13.60 -7.61 3.75
N THR A 41 -13.60 -7.52 5.05
CA THR A 41 -13.95 -8.64 5.90
C THR A 41 -15.24 -8.33 6.64
N TYR A 42 -15.93 -9.34 7.03
CA TYR A 42 -17.21 -9.19 7.67
C TYR A 42 -17.23 -9.97 8.97
N ASP A 43 -17.81 -9.39 10.00
CA ASP A 43 -17.93 -10.07 11.28
C ASP A 43 -19.33 -9.85 11.82
N GLY A 44 -20.01 -10.89 12.15
CA GLY A 44 -21.34 -10.77 12.71
C GLY A 44 -22.43 -11.52 11.96
N PHE A 45 -22.07 -12.22 10.89
CA PHE A 45 -23.05 -13.01 10.17
C PHE A 45 -23.61 -14.10 11.09
N LYS A 46 -24.87 -14.36 10.94
CA LYS A 46 -25.55 -15.40 11.72
C LYS A 46 -25.84 -16.59 10.81
N HIS A 47 -25.99 -17.74 11.43
CA HIS A 47 -26.38 -18.96 10.71
C HIS A 47 -25.44 -19.29 9.53
N GLU A 48 -24.15 -18.98 9.71
CA GLU A 48 -23.15 -19.30 8.68
C GLU A 48 -23.42 -18.57 7.36
N GLU A 49 -24.11 -17.47 7.42
CA GLU A 49 -24.35 -16.67 6.23
C GLU A 49 -23.08 -15.96 5.81
N THR A 50 -23.03 -15.54 4.60
CA THR A 50 -21.84 -14.87 4.06
C THR A 50 -22.25 -13.57 3.38
N ALA A 51 -21.31 -12.90 2.78
CA ALA A 51 -21.58 -11.63 2.11
C ALA A 51 -22.62 -11.78 0.98
N ASP A 52 -22.97 -13.00 0.62
CA ASP A 52 -23.94 -13.18 -0.45
C ASP A 52 -25.36 -12.83 -0.01
N VAL A 53 -25.60 -12.71 1.30
CA VAL A 53 -26.92 -12.32 1.77
C VAL A 53 -27.09 -10.80 1.73
N LEU A 54 -26.04 -10.07 1.40
CA LEU A 54 -26.13 -8.62 1.32
C LEU A 54 -26.88 -8.21 0.05
N THR A 55 -27.80 -7.28 0.18
CA THR A 55 -28.52 -6.77 -0.96
C THR A 55 -27.56 -6.02 -1.85
N THR A 56 -26.68 -5.24 -1.26
CA THR A 56 -25.63 -4.54 -1.99
C THR A 56 -24.33 -4.75 -1.23
N LYS A 57 -23.30 -5.13 -1.93
CA LYS A 57 -22.00 -5.34 -1.28
C LYS A 57 -21.28 -4.02 -1.10
N PRO A 58 -20.65 -3.81 0.04
CA PRO A 58 -19.92 -2.56 0.26
C PRO A 58 -18.70 -2.49 -0.63
N VAL A 59 -18.26 -1.27 -0.88
CA VAL A 59 -17.12 -1.02 -1.75
C VAL A 59 -16.10 -0.22 -0.96
N ALA A 60 -14.87 -0.60 -1.06
CA ALA A 60 -13.78 0.14 -0.43
C ALA A 60 -13.17 1.09 -1.45
N SER A 61 -12.80 2.26 -1.00
CA SER A 61 -12.16 3.24 -1.86
C SER A 61 -11.11 4.02 -1.09
N CYS A 62 -10.17 4.60 -1.76
CA CYS A 62 -9.12 5.36 -1.12
C CYS A 62 -8.90 6.64 -1.92
N ILE A 63 -8.56 7.71 -1.22
CA ILE A 63 -8.33 8.98 -1.90
C ILE A 63 -6.97 8.99 -2.59
N ALA A 64 -6.11 8.05 -2.25
CA ALA A 64 -4.80 7.98 -2.87
C ALA A 64 -4.90 7.33 -4.25
N ASP A 65 -4.06 7.75 -5.16
CA ASP A 65 -4.00 7.15 -6.48
C ASP A 65 -2.54 6.92 -6.85
N ALA A 66 -2.28 6.47 -8.07
CA ALA A 66 -0.92 6.12 -8.48
C ALA A 66 0.06 7.29 -8.38
N THR A 67 -0.44 8.51 -8.35
CA THR A 67 0.44 9.67 -8.27
C THR A 67 0.62 10.17 -6.83
N SER A 68 -0.04 9.54 -5.87
CA SER A 68 0.06 10.00 -4.49
C SER A 68 1.43 9.72 -3.91
N GLN A 69 1.89 10.63 -3.09
CA GLN A 69 3.21 10.52 -2.49
C GLN A 69 3.20 9.55 -1.33
N ALA A 70 4.38 9.21 -0.84
CA ALA A 70 4.50 8.31 0.30
C ALA A 70 3.77 8.90 1.52
N GLY A 71 3.06 8.06 2.23
CA GLY A 71 2.31 8.48 3.41
C GLY A 71 1.19 7.51 3.70
N LYS A 72 0.34 7.85 4.64
CA LYS A 72 -0.81 7.03 4.97
C LYS A 72 -2.07 7.71 4.47
N TYR A 73 -2.95 6.93 3.88
CA TYR A 73 -4.21 7.43 3.34
C TYR A 73 -5.33 6.53 3.83
N GLU A 74 -6.44 7.10 4.20
CA GLU A 74 -7.53 6.31 4.73
C GLU A 74 -8.25 5.56 3.61
N ILE A 75 -8.57 4.32 3.85
CA ILE A 75 -9.38 3.53 2.95
C ILE A 75 -10.77 3.50 3.55
N THR A 76 -11.74 4.02 2.85
CA THR A 76 -13.10 4.05 3.37
C THR A 76 -13.92 2.93 2.74
N VAL A 77 -14.86 2.41 3.49
CA VAL A 77 -15.75 1.40 2.97
C VAL A 77 -17.18 1.89 3.20
N SER A 78 -18.01 1.69 2.22
CA SER A 78 -19.39 2.16 2.32
C SER A 78 -20.25 1.53 1.24
N GLY A 79 -21.52 1.84 1.27
CA GLY A 79 -22.42 1.44 0.20
C GLY A 79 -23.05 0.07 0.34
N GLY A 80 -22.79 -0.64 1.40
CA GLY A 80 -23.42 -1.95 1.57
C GLY A 80 -24.82 -1.82 2.10
N GLU A 81 -25.66 -2.79 1.80
CA GLU A 81 -27.00 -2.83 2.32
C GLU A 81 -27.39 -4.27 2.58
N ALA A 82 -28.13 -4.50 3.61
CA ALA A 82 -28.63 -5.82 3.96
C ALA A 82 -29.98 -5.68 4.63
N ASP A 83 -30.87 -6.62 4.37
CA ASP A 83 -32.20 -6.54 4.94
C ASP A 83 -32.20 -6.93 6.41
N ASN A 84 -31.38 -7.89 6.78
CA ASN A 84 -31.38 -8.42 8.14
C ASN A 84 -30.19 -7.95 8.98
N TYR A 85 -29.36 -7.12 8.48
CA TYR A 85 -28.18 -6.67 9.19
C TYR A 85 -28.05 -5.16 9.15
N GLU A 86 -27.54 -4.60 10.24
CA GLU A 86 -27.22 -3.20 10.28
C GLU A 86 -25.71 -3.13 10.11
N LEU A 87 -25.23 -2.48 9.08
CA LEU A 87 -23.82 -2.48 8.75
C LEU A 87 -23.06 -1.38 9.47
N PHE A 88 -21.97 -1.76 10.09
CA PHE A 88 -21.07 -0.81 10.74
C PHE A 88 -19.74 -0.88 10.03
N TYR A 89 -19.23 0.24 9.57
CA TYR A 89 -18.05 0.26 8.73
C TYR A 89 -16.80 0.66 9.51
N ASN A 90 -15.74 -0.10 9.32
CA ASN A 90 -14.46 0.22 9.93
C ASN A 90 -13.48 0.44 8.80
N ASN A 91 -12.91 1.62 8.73
CA ASN A 91 -12.00 1.98 7.66
C ASN A 91 -10.61 1.41 7.90
N GLY A 92 -9.86 1.21 6.83
CA GLY A 92 -8.48 0.76 6.93
C GLY A 92 -7.54 1.85 6.48
N TRP A 93 -6.29 1.51 6.32
CA TRP A 93 -5.28 2.47 5.91
C TRP A 93 -4.43 1.91 4.78
N LEU A 94 -4.16 2.76 3.81
CA LEU A 94 -3.24 2.43 2.75
C LEU A 94 -1.93 3.13 3.07
N THR A 95 -0.86 2.37 3.21
CA THR A 95 0.45 2.94 3.43
C THR A 95 1.17 2.95 2.09
N VAL A 96 1.54 4.14 1.62
CA VAL A 96 2.29 4.27 0.39
C VAL A 96 3.74 4.50 0.81
N THR A 97 4.62 3.58 0.43
CA THR A 97 6.02 3.69 0.80
C THR A 97 6.80 4.30 -0.37
N PRO A 98 7.90 4.97 -0.09
CA PRO A 98 8.70 5.51 -1.18
C PRO A 98 9.28 4.36 -2.00
N SER A 99 9.31 4.52 -3.30
CA SER A 99 9.83 3.48 -4.15
C SER A 99 11.33 3.44 -4.00
N THR A 100 11.83 2.30 -3.61
CA THR A 100 13.26 2.23 -3.48
C THR A 100 13.74 1.42 -4.59
N ALA A 101 12.96 1.18 -5.49
CA ALA A 101 13.33 0.37 -6.52
C ALA A 101 14.31 0.88 -7.23
N ILE A 102 15.24 0.56 -7.13
CA ILE A 102 16.23 1.01 -7.73
C ILE A 102 16.28 0.70 -8.95
N ASN A 103 15.79 -0.01 -9.35
CA ASN A 103 15.86 -0.27 -10.54
C ASN A 103 16.70 0.33 -11.13
N GLY A 104 17.37 0.21 -10.82
CA GLY A 104 18.35 0.55 -11.39
C GLY A 104 18.27 1.70 -12.03
N SER A 105 17.96 1.89 -12.29
CA SER A 105 17.95 2.75 -12.88
C SER A 105 18.06 3.78 -12.54
N ARG A 106 18.13 3.81 -12.12
CA ARG A 106 18.25 4.61 -11.92
C ARG A 106 18.84 5.33 -11.75
N VAL A 107 19.17 5.41 -11.83
CA VAL A 107 19.95 5.99 -11.65
C VAL A 107 20.05 7.09 -12.06
N THR A 108 19.53 7.49 -12.01
CA THR A 108 19.51 8.60 -12.46
C THR A 108 20.35 9.43 -11.82
N GLU A 109 20.69 9.30 -10.77
CA GLU A 109 21.46 10.09 -10.21
C GLU A 109 22.67 9.86 -10.60
N GLU A 110 23.32 10.43 -11.23
CA GLU A 110 24.53 10.30 -11.58
C GLU A 110 25.41 10.39 -10.47
N THR A 111 25.98 9.42 -9.98
CA THR A 111 26.95 9.47 -8.96
C THR A 111 28.25 9.70 -9.60
N THR A 112 28.81 10.78 -9.44
CA THR A 112 30.14 11.09 -9.97
C THR A 112 31.16 10.86 -8.86
N PHE A 113 32.39 10.62 -9.23
CA PHE A 113 33.46 10.41 -8.27
C PHE A 113 34.76 11.05 -8.74
N ASN A 114 35.69 11.29 -7.86
CA ASN A 114 36.99 11.85 -8.20
C ASN A 114 37.98 10.69 -8.29
N VAL A 115 38.82 10.71 -9.26
CA VAL A 115 39.82 9.66 -9.48
C VAL A 115 41.19 10.19 -9.10
N TYR A 116 41.89 9.46 -8.24
CA TYR A 116 43.22 9.88 -7.80
C TYR A 116 44.27 8.82 -8.18
N THR A 117 45.49 9.23 -8.33
CA THR A 117 46.56 8.28 -8.53
C THR A 117 46.98 7.72 -7.17
N LEU A 118 47.84 6.74 -7.17
CA LEU A 118 48.30 6.18 -5.91
C LEU A 118 49.11 7.22 -5.11
N GLU A 119 49.57 8.24 -5.73
CA GLU A 119 50.30 9.28 -5.03
C GLU A 119 49.38 10.34 -4.47
N GLY A 120 48.11 10.22 -4.67
CA GLY A 120 47.15 11.18 -4.14
C GLY A 120 46.80 12.32 -5.06
N VAL A 121 47.24 12.27 -6.30
CA VAL A 121 46.97 13.36 -7.24
C VAL A 121 45.63 13.09 -7.93
N CYS A 122 44.75 14.07 -7.91
CA CYS A 122 43.48 13.92 -8.56
C CYS A 122 43.64 14.10 -10.06
N VAL A 123 43.31 13.10 -10.82
CA VAL A 123 43.45 13.16 -12.27
C VAL A 123 42.12 13.34 -12.97
N LYS A 124 41.01 13.17 -12.27
CA LYS A 124 39.73 13.37 -12.89
C LYS A 124 38.72 13.75 -11.81
N HIS A 125 37.94 14.79 -12.08
CA HIS A 125 36.92 15.24 -11.15
C HIS A 125 35.56 14.92 -11.70
N ASN A 126 34.65 14.61 -10.84
CA ASN A 126 33.26 14.34 -11.20
C ASN A 126 33.17 13.36 -12.34
N ALA A 127 33.92 12.29 -12.25
CA ALA A 127 33.94 11.29 -13.30
C ALA A 127 32.77 10.32 -13.14
N LYS A 128 32.21 9.91 -14.27
CA LYS A 128 31.15 8.90 -14.23
C LYS A 128 31.78 7.57 -14.59
N ASN A 129 32.95 7.54 -15.11
CA ASN A 129 33.62 6.30 -15.44
C ASN A 129 35.12 6.62 -15.58
N LEU A 130 35.91 5.66 -15.96
CA LEU A 130 37.33 5.85 -16.07
C LEU A 130 37.78 6.07 -17.49
N ASP A 131 36.88 6.40 -18.42
CA ASP A 131 37.25 6.61 -19.78
C ASP A 131 38.16 7.82 -19.88
N GLY A 132 39.09 7.77 -20.74
CA GLY A 132 40.02 8.90 -20.93
C GLY A 132 41.25 8.82 -20.06
N LEU A 133 41.33 7.87 -19.17
CA LEU A 133 42.53 7.73 -18.34
C LEU A 133 43.43 6.67 -18.92
N ALA A 134 44.73 6.82 -18.70
CA ALA A 134 45.67 5.82 -19.13
C ALA A 134 45.52 4.57 -18.27
N SER A 135 46.03 3.46 -18.78
CA SER A 135 45.97 2.24 -18.01
C SER A 135 46.83 2.40 -16.76
N GLY A 136 46.40 1.88 -15.67
CA GLY A 136 47.12 1.98 -14.42
C GLY A 136 46.24 1.75 -13.24
N VAL A 137 46.77 1.95 -12.06
CA VAL A 137 46.06 1.78 -10.84
C VAL A 137 45.64 3.14 -10.30
N TYR A 138 44.39 3.29 -9.97
CA TYR A 138 43.87 4.55 -9.47
C TYR A 138 43.08 4.31 -8.18
N VAL A 139 42.85 5.35 -7.43
CA VAL A 139 42.10 5.27 -6.20
C VAL A 139 40.82 6.06 -6.40
N VAL A 140 39.68 5.39 -6.16
CA VAL A 140 38.39 6.02 -6.27
C VAL A 140 37.66 5.76 -4.96
N GLU A 141 37.25 6.82 -4.29
CA GLU A 141 36.58 6.71 -3.04
C GLU A 141 37.31 5.81 -2.05
N GLY A 142 38.58 5.92 -2.01
CA GLY A 142 39.39 5.15 -1.07
C GLY A 142 39.70 3.72 -1.48
N LYS A 143 39.27 3.33 -2.66
CA LYS A 143 39.54 1.98 -3.13
C LYS A 143 40.45 1.99 -4.31
N LYS A 144 41.37 1.03 -4.38
CA LYS A 144 42.25 0.92 -5.53
C LYS A 144 41.50 0.22 -6.64
N ILE A 145 41.57 0.76 -7.82
CA ILE A 145 40.98 0.13 -8.98
C ILE A 145 42.04 0.14 -10.10
N VAL A 146 41.92 -0.77 -11.03
CA VAL A 146 42.84 -0.88 -12.12
C VAL A 146 42.12 -0.60 -13.42
N LYS A 147 42.63 0.26 -14.21
CA LYS A 147 42.03 0.56 -15.50
C LYS A 147 42.67 -0.27 -16.60
#